data_986a1feee49aa26f296ba404f86f06b4
#
_entry.id   986a1feee49aa26f296ba404f86f06b4
#
_cell.length_a   1.000
_cell.length_b   1.000
_cell.length_c   1.000
_cell.angle_alpha   90.00
_cell.angle_beta   90.00
_cell.angle_gamma   90.00
#
_symmetry.space_group_name_H-M   'P 1'
#
loop_
_entity.id
_entity.type
_entity.pdbx_description
1 polymer ?
#
loop_
_entity_poly.entity_id
_entity_poly.type
_entity_poly.pdbx_seq_one_letter_code
_entity_poly.pdbx_strand_id
1 'polypeptide(L)'
;RPVLTAACAVVFVVCAVSLIRYFVDIGRARSASDELRRTYAASQTLPEETAVPAPAETAVETAVPEPVSTPEALPTQTQQTAETAADFASQWAAGYANNPQLRISESFQKLRQQNRDVVGWLSIAEVLDEPVLQRDNSFYLTHDASGQKNATGALFLDESCNLRLPTPHLVIHGHNMKEGAMFGSLKKYKLKDAAFYKEHAFITFNTLYEEAQYVIYAVADVSIDAKDADYLPFWAYGTFTDQAQWDAYVGKIRELSRYRTQVDVQPGDRLLTLATCSGADNSRRLLVAARQIRKGESSLT
;
A
#
# COMPACT_ATOMS: atom_id res chain seq x y z
N ARG A 1 -55.43 5.00 4.33
CA ARG A 1 -54.75 4.87 3.01
C ARG A 1 -53.91 6.10 2.65
N PRO A 2 -54.35 7.41 2.78
CA PRO A 2 -53.51 8.54 2.38
C PRO A 2 -52.22 8.71 3.18
N VAL A 3 -52.21 8.33 4.47
CA VAL A 3 -51.01 8.40 5.32
C VAL A 3 -49.92 7.40 4.85
N LEU A 4 -50.33 6.20 4.44
CA LEU A 4 -49.42 5.18 3.93
C LEU A 4 -48.83 5.60 2.58
N THR A 5 -49.62 6.18 1.67
CA THR A 5 -49.11 6.68 0.38
C THR A 5 -48.15 7.85 0.56
N ALA A 6 -48.40 8.75 1.51
CA ALA A 6 -47.51 9.86 1.84
C ALA A 6 -46.18 9.34 2.42
N ALA A 7 -46.24 8.36 3.34
CA ALA A 7 -45.02 7.74 3.91
C ALA A 7 -44.17 7.04 2.81
N CYS A 8 -44.79 6.27 1.92
CA CYS A 8 -44.12 5.65 0.79
C CYS A 8 -43.45 6.67 -0.16
N ALA A 9 -44.15 7.80 -0.44
CA ALA A 9 -43.59 8.87 -1.26
C ALA A 9 -42.35 9.51 -0.62
N VAL A 10 -42.39 9.77 0.69
CA VAL A 10 -41.22 10.30 1.42
C VAL A 10 -40.03 9.33 1.37
N VAL A 11 -40.26 8.03 1.64
CA VAL A 11 -39.22 7.01 1.55
C VAL A 11 -38.64 6.95 0.14
N PHE A 12 -39.49 6.98 -0.90
CA PHE A 12 -39.03 6.97 -2.29
C PHE A 12 -38.14 8.19 -2.61
N VAL A 13 -38.52 9.38 -2.19
CA VAL A 13 -37.74 10.61 -2.39
C VAL A 13 -36.40 10.52 -1.67
N VAL A 14 -36.38 10.06 -0.42
CA VAL A 14 -35.13 9.87 0.37
C VAL A 14 -34.21 8.87 -0.32
N CYS A 15 -34.76 7.75 -0.79
CA CYS A 15 -33.97 6.74 -1.52
C CYS A 15 -33.42 7.30 -2.85
N ALA A 16 -34.25 8.02 -3.61
CA ALA A 16 -33.83 8.64 -4.87
C ALA A 16 -32.70 9.67 -4.66
N VAL A 17 -32.83 10.55 -3.67
CA VAL A 17 -31.81 11.54 -3.32
C VAL A 17 -30.50 10.84 -2.87
N SER A 18 -30.60 9.78 -2.07
CA SER A 18 -29.44 9.01 -1.63
C SER A 18 -28.70 8.34 -2.80
N LEU A 19 -29.45 7.77 -3.76
CA LEU A 19 -28.86 7.17 -4.96
C LEU A 19 -28.18 8.23 -5.84
N ILE A 20 -28.82 9.38 -6.04
CA ILE A 20 -28.23 10.47 -6.82
C ILE A 20 -26.93 10.94 -6.19
N ARG A 21 -26.92 11.18 -4.86
CA ARG A 21 -25.69 11.55 -4.13
C ARG A 21 -24.60 10.51 -4.30
N TYR A 22 -24.92 9.23 -4.15
CA TYR A 22 -23.99 8.13 -4.32
C TYR A 22 -23.31 8.14 -5.71
N PHE A 23 -24.07 8.29 -6.80
CA PHE A 23 -23.50 8.36 -8.14
C PHE A 23 -22.71 9.65 -8.39
N VAL A 24 -23.14 10.78 -7.83
CA VAL A 24 -22.40 12.04 -7.91
C VAL A 24 -21.06 11.93 -7.18
N ASP A 25 -21.04 11.32 -6.01
CA ASP A 25 -19.80 11.13 -5.25
C ASP A 25 -18.81 10.22 -6.00
N ILE A 26 -19.30 9.11 -6.58
CA ILE A 26 -18.43 8.25 -7.44
C ILE A 26 -17.91 9.05 -8.64
N GLY A 27 -18.75 9.82 -9.32
CA GLY A 27 -18.34 10.65 -10.45
C GLY A 27 -17.25 11.65 -10.08
N ARG A 28 -17.40 12.34 -8.94
CA ARG A 28 -16.40 13.30 -8.43
C ARG A 28 -15.10 12.62 -8.05
N ALA A 29 -15.15 11.49 -7.34
CA ALA A 29 -13.95 10.75 -6.97
C ALA A 29 -13.17 10.28 -8.21
N ARG A 30 -13.87 9.75 -9.22
CA ARG A 30 -13.26 9.38 -10.50
C ARG A 30 -12.63 10.58 -11.21
N SER A 31 -13.32 11.72 -11.28
CA SER A 31 -12.79 12.93 -11.91
C SER A 31 -11.52 13.42 -11.21
N ALA A 32 -11.45 13.36 -9.88
CA ALA A 32 -10.28 13.73 -9.12
C ALA A 32 -9.09 12.78 -9.41
N SER A 33 -9.33 11.47 -9.44
CA SER A 33 -8.31 10.49 -9.84
C SER A 33 -7.89 10.66 -11.31
N ASP A 34 -8.83 10.92 -12.23
CA ASP A 34 -8.56 11.11 -13.66
C ASP A 34 -7.70 12.34 -13.94
N GLU A 35 -7.86 13.40 -13.17
CA GLU A 35 -7.01 14.61 -13.30
C GLU A 35 -5.55 14.28 -12.91
N LEU A 36 -5.33 13.62 -11.78
CA LEU A 36 -4.02 13.13 -11.37
C LEU A 36 -3.45 12.13 -12.37
N ARG A 37 -4.28 11.23 -12.92
CA ARG A 37 -3.86 10.23 -13.92
C ARG A 37 -3.35 10.90 -15.20
N ARG A 38 -4.01 11.94 -15.70
CA ARG A 38 -3.54 12.70 -16.88
C ARG A 38 -2.17 13.33 -16.61
N THR A 39 -1.98 13.92 -15.42
CA THR A 39 -0.70 14.50 -15.02
C THR A 39 0.40 13.44 -14.92
N TYR A 40 0.09 12.29 -14.33
CA TYR A 40 1.02 11.16 -14.21
C TYR A 40 1.41 10.62 -15.59
N ALA A 41 0.43 10.30 -16.44
CA ALA A 41 0.67 9.80 -17.80
C ALA A 41 1.48 10.78 -18.65
N ALA A 42 1.16 12.08 -18.61
CA ALA A 42 1.90 13.11 -19.34
C ALA A 42 3.37 13.21 -18.91
N SER A 43 3.66 12.93 -17.63
CA SER A 43 5.03 12.95 -17.12
C SER A 43 5.84 11.70 -17.48
N GLN A 44 5.18 10.57 -17.77
CA GLN A 44 5.84 9.34 -18.22
C GLN A 44 6.24 9.38 -19.71
N THR A 45 5.63 10.26 -20.51
CA THR A 45 5.88 10.36 -21.96
C THR A 45 6.97 11.37 -22.33
N LEU A 46 7.48 12.17 -21.39
CA LEU A 46 8.58 13.09 -21.64
C LEU A 46 9.91 12.32 -21.62
N PRO A 47 10.81 12.49 -22.62
CA PRO A 47 12.16 11.94 -22.54
C PRO A 47 12.87 12.57 -21.35
N GLU A 48 13.57 11.76 -20.58
CA GLU A 48 14.42 12.21 -19.47
C GLU A 48 15.49 13.16 -20.01
N GLU A 49 15.30 14.47 -19.79
CA GLU A 49 16.27 15.49 -20.17
C GLU A 49 17.53 15.28 -19.32
N THR A 50 18.61 14.92 -19.97
CA THR A 50 19.92 14.56 -19.42
C THR A 50 20.32 15.56 -18.32
N ALA A 51 20.38 15.11 -17.10
CA ALA A 51 20.79 15.91 -15.95
C ALA A 51 22.22 16.43 -16.15
N VAL A 52 22.38 17.74 -16.24
CA VAL A 52 23.65 18.43 -16.21
C VAL A 52 24.34 18.18 -14.89
N PRO A 53 25.61 17.73 -14.85
CA PRO A 53 26.30 17.47 -13.59
C PRO A 53 26.59 18.80 -12.87
N ALA A 54 26.15 18.90 -11.63
CA ALA A 54 26.49 19.99 -10.73
C ALA A 54 27.98 19.93 -10.32
N PRO A 55 28.67 21.09 -10.10
CA PRO A 55 30.10 21.12 -9.80
C PRO A 55 30.41 20.51 -8.42
N ALA A 56 31.53 19.80 -8.36
CA ALA A 56 32.05 19.15 -7.16
C ALA A 56 32.46 20.23 -6.11
N GLU A 57 31.88 20.16 -4.92
CA GLU A 57 32.40 20.86 -3.74
C GLU A 57 33.38 19.97 -2.98
N THR A 58 34.49 20.58 -2.65
CA THR A 58 35.69 20.02 -2.06
C THR A 58 35.45 19.56 -0.61
N ALA A 59 35.78 18.33 -0.29
CA ALA A 59 35.76 17.78 1.06
C ALA A 59 36.84 18.42 1.95
N VAL A 60 36.43 18.91 3.11
CA VAL A 60 37.32 19.26 4.22
C VAL A 60 37.35 18.08 5.20
N GLU A 61 38.52 17.50 5.35
CA GLU A 61 38.86 16.44 6.25
C GLU A 61 38.95 16.97 7.70
N THR A 62 38.12 16.43 8.62
CA THR A 62 38.27 16.73 10.04
C THR A 62 38.49 15.43 10.80
N ALA A 63 39.61 15.37 11.49
CA ALA A 63 40.12 14.24 12.27
C ALA A 63 39.22 13.84 13.44
N VAL A 64 39.03 12.53 13.64
CA VAL A 64 38.33 11.88 14.74
C VAL A 64 39.32 11.57 15.85
N PRO A 65 39.07 11.86 17.14
CA PRO A 65 39.84 11.34 18.25
C PRO A 65 39.37 9.94 18.67
N GLU A 66 40.35 9.06 19.01
CA GLU A 66 40.16 7.69 19.47
C GLU A 66 39.33 7.61 20.78
N PRO A 67 38.51 6.55 20.98
CA PRO A 67 37.82 6.35 22.24
C PRO A 67 38.64 5.53 23.25
N VAL A 68 38.62 6.05 24.46
CA VAL A 68 39.17 5.43 25.69
C VAL A 68 38.32 4.20 26.06
N SER A 69 39.01 3.09 26.35
CA SER A 69 38.44 1.82 26.84
C SER A 69 37.76 1.96 28.21
N THR A 70 36.53 1.52 28.32
CA THR A 70 35.81 1.35 29.60
C THR A 70 35.33 -0.12 29.72
N PRO A 71 35.27 -0.70 30.93
CA PRO A 71 35.26 -2.15 31.15
C PRO A 71 33.93 -2.82 30.74
N GLU A 72 34.11 -4.04 30.26
CA GLU A 72 33.14 -5.02 29.83
C GLU A 72 32.07 -5.30 30.92
N ALA A 73 30.84 -4.90 30.68
CA ALA A 73 29.68 -5.28 31.49
C ALA A 73 29.02 -6.52 30.86
N LEU A 74 28.76 -7.52 31.69
CA LEU A 74 28.08 -8.78 31.33
C LEU A 74 26.74 -8.51 30.61
N PRO A 75 26.47 -9.08 29.42
CA PRO A 75 25.26 -8.76 28.68
C PRO A 75 24.01 -9.32 29.40
N THR A 76 23.11 -8.43 29.74
CA THR A 76 21.77 -8.78 30.24
C THR A 76 20.93 -9.34 29.08
N GLN A 77 20.04 -10.31 29.31
CA GLN A 77 19.18 -10.93 28.29
C GLN A 77 18.43 -9.90 27.41
N THR A 78 18.14 -8.72 27.92
CA THR A 78 17.50 -7.62 27.20
C THR A 78 18.38 -7.01 26.11
N GLN A 79 19.70 -7.00 26.27
CA GLN A 79 20.64 -6.50 25.26
C GLN A 79 20.78 -7.50 24.11
N GLN A 80 20.79 -8.79 24.42
CA GLN A 80 20.94 -9.86 23.42
C GLN A 80 19.70 -9.94 22.50
N THR A 81 18.49 -9.70 23.03
CA THR A 81 17.26 -9.63 22.20
C THR A 81 17.21 -8.37 21.35
N ALA A 82 17.75 -7.24 21.82
CA ALA A 82 17.82 -6.01 21.04
C ALA A 82 18.84 -6.08 19.89
N GLU A 83 19.98 -6.70 20.11
CA GLU A 83 20.99 -6.93 19.05
C GLU A 83 20.49 -7.89 17.97
N THR A 84 19.80 -8.99 18.34
CA THR A 84 19.19 -9.91 17.37
C THR A 84 18.05 -9.29 16.58
N ALA A 85 17.24 -8.43 17.18
CA ALA A 85 16.18 -7.70 16.50
C ALA A 85 16.75 -6.67 15.50
N ALA A 86 17.81 -5.96 15.88
CA ALA A 86 18.49 -5.01 14.98
C ALA A 86 19.15 -5.72 13.79
N ASP A 87 19.76 -6.89 14.03
CA ASP A 87 20.35 -7.72 12.98
C ASP A 87 19.30 -8.25 12.02
N PHE A 88 18.16 -8.74 12.52
CA PHE A 88 17.05 -9.17 11.67
C PHE A 88 16.50 -8.01 10.84
N ALA A 89 16.28 -6.84 11.43
CA ALA A 89 15.80 -5.65 10.75
C ALA A 89 16.79 -5.12 9.70
N SER A 90 18.09 -5.40 9.84
CA SER A 90 19.12 -4.98 8.90
C SER A 90 18.95 -5.55 7.48
N GLN A 91 18.22 -6.64 7.32
CA GLN A 91 17.89 -7.23 6.03
C GLN A 91 17.12 -6.27 5.09
N TRP A 92 16.43 -5.27 5.64
CA TRP A 92 15.75 -4.21 4.88
C TRP A 92 16.49 -2.88 4.87
N ALA A 93 17.67 -2.79 5.47
CA ALA A 93 18.43 -1.54 5.63
C ALA A 93 19.06 -1.01 4.34
N ALA A 94 19.07 -1.79 3.24
CA ALA A 94 19.75 -1.45 1.99
C ALA A 94 19.24 -0.15 1.29
N GLY A 95 18.19 0.49 1.80
CA GLY A 95 17.68 1.75 1.26
C GLY A 95 17.18 1.63 -0.18
N TYR A 96 17.15 2.75 -0.86
CA TYR A 96 16.80 2.83 -2.30
C TYR A 96 18.10 2.90 -3.11
N ALA A 97 18.62 1.74 -3.54
CA ALA A 97 19.92 1.64 -4.21
C ALA A 97 20.07 2.58 -5.43
N ASN A 98 18.98 2.79 -6.17
CA ASN A 98 18.98 3.67 -7.34
C ASN A 98 18.67 5.14 -6.97
N ASN A 99 18.31 5.44 -5.73
CA ASN A 99 17.96 6.77 -5.25
C ASN A 99 18.38 7.01 -3.80
N PRO A 100 19.68 6.92 -3.47
CA PRO A 100 20.18 7.01 -2.10
C PRO A 100 19.92 8.40 -1.46
N GLN A 101 19.70 9.43 -2.27
CA GLN A 101 19.43 10.79 -1.83
C GLN A 101 17.93 11.08 -1.64
N LEU A 102 17.05 10.11 -1.85
CA LEU A 102 15.59 10.23 -1.74
C LEU A 102 15.04 11.41 -2.56
N ARG A 103 15.52 11.57 -3.79
CA ARG A 103 15.00 12.58 -4.71
C ARG A 103 13.61 12.16 -5.16
N ILE A 104 12.65 13.08 -5.04
CA ILE A 104 11.29 12.86 -5.54
C ILE A 104 11.34 12.95 -7.08
N SER A 105 10.82 11.94 -7.77
CA SER A 105 10.76 11.94 -9.24
C SER A 105 9.93 13.12 -9.77
N GLU A 106 10.21 13.56 -10.98
CA GLU A 106 9.52 14.72 -11.60
C GLU A 106 8.01 14.48 -11.70
N SER A 107 7.59 13.27 -12.04
CA SER A 107 6.17 12.87 -12.08
C SER A 107 5.48 13.15 -10.75
N PHE A 108 6.08 12.72 -9.64
CA PHE A 108 5.52 12.94 -8.32
C PHE A 108 5.64 14.37 -7.83
N GLN A 109 6.65 15.14 -8.28
CA GLN A 109 6.69 16.58 -8.01
C GLN A 109 5.47 17.29 -8.61
N LYS A 110 5.10 16.98 -9.88
CA LYS A 110 3.92 17.51 -10.55
C LYS A 110 2.60 17.09 -9.89
N LEU A 111 2.46 15.82 -9.50
CA LEU A 111 1.31 15.33 -8.77
C LEU A 111 1.14 16.03 -7.42
N ARG A 112 2.23 16.23 -6.69
CA ARG A 112 2.22 16.88 -5.37
C ARG A 112 1.93 18.38 -5.41
N GLN A 113 2.04 19.03 -6.56
CA GLN A 113 1.53 20.39 -6.77
C GLN A 113 0.00 20.44 -6.74
N GLN A 114 -0.68 19.35 -7.16
CA GLN A 114 -2.15 19.25 -7.14
C GLN A 114 -2.64 18.77 -5.75
N ASN A 115 -2.01 17.72 -5.21
CA ASN A 115 -2.25 17.26 -3.85
C ASN A 115 -0.94 16.77 -3.22
N ARG A 116 -0.45 17.51 -2.22
CA ARG A 116 0.81 17.19 -1.52
C ARG A 116 0.82 15.84 -0.80
N ASP A 117 -0.36 15.26 -0.55
CA ASP A 117 -0.51 13.98 0.14
C ASP A 117 -0.32 12.79 -0.81
N VAL A 118 -0.16 13.01 -2.13
CA VAL A 118 0.19 11.95 -3.08
C VAL A 118 1.58 11.41 -2.76
N VAL A 119 1.66 10.10 -2.48
CA VAL A 119 2.90 9.40 -2.12
C VAL A 119 3.24 8.25 -3.05
N GLY A 120 2.30 7.82 -3.91
CA GLY A 120 2.52 6.72 -4.84
C GLY A 120 1.47 6.64 -5.92
N TRP A 121 1.71 5.72 -6.86
CA TRP A 121 0.81 5.35 -7.95
C TRP A 121 0.71 3.83 -8.00
N LEU A 122 -0.50 3.30 -7.86
CA LEU A 122 -0.79 1.87 -7.82
C LEU A 122 -1.50 1.45 -9.10
N SER A 123 -0.94 0.47 -9.81
CA SER A 123 -1.59 -0.09 -10.98
C SER A 123 -1.57 -1.61 -11.01
N ILE A 124 -2.66 -2.21 -11.47
CA ILE A 124 -2.81 -3.60 -11.86
C ILE A 124 -3.43 -3.57 -13.24
N ALA A 125 -2.76 -4.16 -14.23
CA ALA A 125 -3.18 -4.08 -15.63
C ALA A 125 -4.68 -4.40 -15.81
N GLU A 126 -5.44 -3.50 -16.46
CA GLU A 126 -6.88 -3.60 -16.72
C GLU A 126 -7.80 -3.71 -15.48
N VAL A 127 -7.24 -3.61 -14.27
CA VAL A 127 -7.98 -3.78 -13.01
C VAL A 127 -8.02 -2.49 -12.21
N LEU A 128 -6.87 -1.82 -12.07
CA LEU A 128 -6.70 -0.67 -11.20
C LEU A 128 -5.59 0.25 -11.73
N ASP A 129 -5.81 1.56 -11.65
CA ASP A 129 -4.83 2.57 -11.99
C ASP A 129 -5.15 3.86 -11.23
N GLU A 130 -4.61 4.01 -10.01
CA GLU A 130 -5.05 5.02 -9.05
C GLU A 130 -3.88 5.66 -8.29
N PRO A 131 -4.00 6.95 -7.93
CA PRO A 131 -3.08 7.59 -6.99
C PRO A 131 -3.23 6.98 -5.59
N VAL A 132 -2.11 6.89 -4.87
CA VAL A 132 -2.08 6.54 -3.45
C VAL A 132 -1.65 7.75 -2.65
N LEU A 133 -2.47 8.10 -1.67
CA LEU A 133 -2.27 9.25 -0.80
C LEU A 133 -1.80 8.79 0.58
N GLN A 134 -1.27 9.68 1.39
CA GLN A 134 -0.95 9.38 2.79
C GLN A 134 -1.22 10.57 3.68
N ARG A 135 -2.01 10.29 4.71
CA ARG A 135 -2.29 11.20 5.83
C ARG A 135 -2.51 10.35 7.07
N ASP A 136 -3.48 10.65 7.92
CA ASP A 136 -3.98 9.72 8.93
C ASP A 136 -4.90 8.65 8.32
N ASN A 137 -5.05 7.51 9.00
CA ASN A 137 -5.83 6.37 8.51
C ASN A 137 -7.36 6.61 8.44
N SER A 138 -7.83 7.81 8.72
CA SER A 138 -9.27 8.18 8.69
C SER A 138 -9.63 9.15 7.57
N PHE A 139 -8.73 10.07 7.19
CA PHE A 139 -9.04 11.16 6.28
C PHE A 139 -9.54 10.68 4.93
N TYR A 140 -8.77 9.85 4.25
CA TYR A 140 -9.09 9.35 2.91
C TYR A 140 -10.16 8.25 2.87
N LEU A 141 -10.70 7.86 4.02
CA LEU A 141 -11.96 7.10 4.06
C LEU A 141 -13.18 7.94 3.64
N THR A 142 -13.09 9.27 3.78
CA THR A 142 -14.21 10.19 3.52
C THR A 142 -13.84 11.40 2.67
N HIS A 143 -12.67 11.37 2.02
CA HIS A 143 -12.20 12.41 1.11
C HIS A 143 -11.60 11.78 -0.14
N ASP A 144 -11.89 12.34 -1.30
CA ASP A 144 -11.34 11.89 -2.59
C ASP A 144 -9.89 12.35 -2.81
N ALA A 145 -9.32 11.99 -3.94
CA ALA A 145 -7.92 12.28 -4.27
C ALA A 145 -7.63 13.78 -4.44
N SER A 146 -8.63 14.64 -4.54
CA SER A 146 -8.47 16.11 -4.50
C SER A 146 -8.52 16.68 -3.08
N GLY A 147 -8.77 15.82 -2.04
CA GLY A 147 -8.95 16.23 -0.65
C GLY A 147 -10.35 16.79 -0.34
N GLN A 148 -11.32 16.65 -1.27
CA GLN A 148 -12.70 17.05 -1.05
C GLN A 148 -13.49 15.94 -0.36
N LYS A 149 -14.44 16.35 0.51
CA LYS A 149 -15.31 15.39 1.20
C LYS A 149 -16.11 14.56 0.22
N ASN A 150 -15.95 13.25 0.28
CA ASN A 150 -16.54 12.29 -0.64
C ASN A 150 -16.61 10.91 0.01
N ALA A 151 -17.79 10.29 0.05
CA ALA A 151 -18.01 8.99 0.67
C ALA A 151 -17.33 7.82 -0.07
N THR A 152 -16.89 8.02 -1.32
CA THR A 152 -16.10 7.03 -2.07
C THR A 152 -14.68 6.91 -1.54
N GLY A 153 -14.15 7.96 -0.90
CA GLY A 153 -12.79 8.02 -0.42
C GLY A 153 -11.75 8.02 -1.53
N ALA A 154 -10.52 7.69 -1.17
CA ALA A 154 -9.40 7.45 -2.08
C ALA A 154 -8.55 6.28 -1.56
N LEU A 155 -7.59 5.78 -2.37
CA LEU A 155 -6.60 4.82 -1.90
C LEU A 155 -5.56 5.53 -1.04
N PHE A 156 -5.20 4.95 0.09
CA PHE A 156 -4.22 5.55 0.98
C PHE A 156 -3.27 4.52 1.59
N LEU A 157 -2.03 4.94 1.73
CA LEU A 157 -0.98 4.20 2.43
C LEU A 157 -1.21 4.34 3.94
N ASP A 158 -1.09 3.24 4.67
CA ASP A 158 -1.22 3.23 6.13
C ASP A 158 -0.26 4.25 6.78
N GLU A 159 -0.75 4.97 7.80
CA GLU A 159 0.00 6.03 8.47
C GLU A 159 1.29 5.55 9.14
N SER A 160 1.36 4.25 9.50
CA SER A 160 2.56 3.62 10.06
C SER A 160 3.67 3.38 9.03
N CYS A 161 3.35 3.39 7.72
CA CYS A 161 4.32 3.21 6.66
C CYS A 161 5.17 4.46 6.44
N ASN A 162 6.48 4.30 6.37
CA ASN A 162 7.42 5.40 6.11
C ASN A 162 8.20 5.16 4.81
N LEU A 163 7.85 5.89 3.75
CA LEU A 163 8.54 5.76 2.46
C LEU A 163 9.97 6.33 2.46
N ARG A 164 10.39 7.09 3.45
CA ARG A 164 11.78 7.58 3.56
C ARG A 164 12.73 6.52 4.11
N LEU A 165 12.18 5.53 4.78
CA LEU A 165 12.89 4.34 5.24
C LEU A 165 12.33 3.15 4.44
N PRO A 166 13.14 2.18 4.05
CA PRO A 166 12.65 0.97 3.39
C PRO A 166 11.79 0.16 4.37
N THR A 167 10.51 0.51 4.45
CA THR A 167 9.54 -0.20 5.28
C THR A 167 9.39 -1.63 4.74
N PRO A 168 9.59 -2.66 5.56
CA PRO A 168 9.51 -4.06 5.12
C PRO A 168 8.15 -4.44 4.55
N HIS A 169 7.07 -3.86 5.06
CA HIS A 169 5.71 -4.17 4.65
C HIS A 169 4.87 -2.90 4.51
N LEU A 170 4.44 -2.62 3.30
CA LEU A 170 3.56 -1.53 2.96
C LEU A 170 2.10 -2.01 2.94
N VAL A 171 1.19 -1.24 3.51
CA VAL A 171 -0.24 -1.53 3.52
C VAL A 171 -0.98 -0.38 2.84
N ILE A 172 -1.76 -0.69 1.80
CA ILE A 172 -2.62 0.28 1.12
C ILE A 172 -4.07 -0.09 1.40
N HIS A 173 -4.83 0.89 1.86
CA HIS A 173 -6.25 0.78 2.17
C HIS A 173 -7.10 1.40 1.05
N GLY A 174 -8.30 0.86 0.86
CA GLY A 174 -9.29 1.42 -0.06
C GLY A 174 -10.67 0.80 0.15
N HIS A 175 -11.71 1.57 -0.16
CA HIS A 175 -13.08 1.08 -0.06
C HIS A 175 -13.41 -0.01 -1.08
N ASN A 176 -14.26 -0.96 -0.68
CA ASN A 176 -14.85 -1.97 -1.56
C ASN A 176 -16.14 -1.40 -2.20
N MET A 177 -15.99 -0.64 -3.26
CA MET A 177 -17.14 -0.04 -3.95
C MET A 177 -17.82 -1.06 -4.88
N LYS A 178 -19.16 -1.05 -4.92
CA LYS A 178 -19.95 -2.01 -5.71
C LYS A 178 -19.64 -1.94 -7.21
N GLU A 179 -19.44 -0.74 -7.73
CA GLU A 179 -19.16 -0.45 -9.14
C GLU A 179 -17.70 -0.70 -9.54
N GLY A 180 -16.91 -1.30 -8.65
CA GLY A 180 -15.51 -1.63 -8.91
C GLY A 180 -14.53 -0.46 -8.76
N ALA A 181 -14.99 0.72 -8.33
CA ALA A 181 -14.10 1.83 -7.97
C ALA A 181 -13.27 1.50 -6.73
N MET A 182 -12.18 2.21 -6.52
CA MET A 182 -11.22 1.96 -5.45
C MET A 182 -10.82 0.48 -5.45
N PHE A 183 -10.88 -0.22 -4.32
CA PHE A 183 -10.59 -1.65 -4.23
C PHE A 183 -11.80 -2.56 -4.50
N GLY A 184 -12.90 -2.02 -5.01
CA GLY A 184 -14.05 -2.83 -5.41
C GLY A 184 -13.75 -3.84 -6.52
N SER A 185 -12.76 -3.56 -7.38
CA SER A 185 -12.28 -4.48 -8.42
C SER A 185 -11.55 -5.69 -7.85
N LEU A 186 -10.92 -5.58 -6.67
CA LEU A 186 -10.17 -6.68 -6.05
C LEU A 186 -11.04 -7.89 -5.69
N LYS A 187 -12.36 -7.71 -5.56
CA LYS A 187 -13.30 -8.84 -5.37
C LYS A 187 -13.22 -9.90 -6.49
N LYS A 188 -12.71 -9.55 -7.68
CA LYS A 188 -12.49 -10.50 -8.78
C LYS A 188 -11.46 -11.57 -8.41
N TYR A 189 -10.51 -11.27 -7.53
CA TYR A 189 -9.58 -12.27 -6.97
C TYR A 189 -10.29 -13.29 -6.07
N LYS A 190 -11.57 -13.11 -5.72
CA LYS A 190 -12.37 -14.09 -4.98
C LYS A 190 -13.03 -15.14 -5.87
N LEU A 191 -12.91 -15.03 -7.18
CA LEU A 191 -13.45 -16.02 -8.14
C LEU A 191 -12.85 -17.39 -7.86
N LYS A 192 -13.64 -18.46 -8.11
CA LYS A 192 -13.24 -19.83 -7.77
C LYS A 192 -12.11 -20.35 -8.64
N ASP A 193 -12.10 -19.96 -9.91
CA ASP A 193 -10.98 -20.28 -10.81
C ASP A 193 -9.82 -19.30 -10.58
N ALA A 194 -8.62 -19.78 -10.79
CA ALA A 194 -7.43 -18.96 -10.66
C ALA A 194 -7.11 -18.14 -11.92
N ALA A 195 -7.99 -18.10 -12.93
CA ALA A 195 -7.71 -17.44 -14.20
C ALA A 195 -7.44 -15.95 -13.99
N PHE A 196 -8.33 -15.26 -13.27
CA PHE A 196 -8.15 -13.84 -12.97
C PHE A 196 -6.83 -13.56 -12.23
N TYR A 197 -6.48 -14.40 -11.23
CA TYR A 197 -5.21 -14.27 -10.52
C TYR A 197 -4.02 -14.44 -11.47
N LYS A 198 -4.04 -15.44 -12.37
CA LYS A 198 -2.93 -15.71 -13.30
C LYS A 198 -2.71 -14.57 -14.29
N GLU A 199 -3.80 -13.97 -14.77
CA GLU A 199 -3.76 -12.82 -15.70
C GLU A 199 -3.29 -11.53 -15.01
N HIS A 200 -3.58 -11.38 -13.73
CA HIS A 200 -3.34 -10.15 -12.96
C HIS A 200 -2.47 -10.41 -11.71
N ALA A 201 -1.44 -11.27 -11.86
CA ALA A 201 -0.56 -11.65 -10.76
C ALA A 201 0.44 -10.54 -10.36
N PHE A 202 0.56 -9.49 -11.15
CA PHE A 202 1.54 -8.44 -10.95
C PHE A 202 0.89 -7.11 -10.58
N ILE A 203 1.53 -6.42 -9.63
CA ILE A 203 1.15 -5.09 -9.17
C ILE A 203 2.34 -4.16 -9.42
N THR A 204 2.11 -3.00 -10.01
CA THR A 204 3.08 -1.92 -10.04
C THR A 204 2.72 -0.92 -8.95
N PHE A 205 3.65 -0.62 -8.06
CA PHE A 205 3.49 0.45 -7.08
C PHE A 205 4.72 1.36 -7.11
N ASN A 206 4.57 2.45 -7.82
CA ASN A 206 5.59 3.49 -7.91
C ASN A 206 5.39 4.48 -6.75
N THR A 207 6.47 4.78 -6.05
CA THR A 207 6.47 5.71 -4.92
C THR A 207 7.18 7.01 -5.28
N LEU A 208 7.25 7.95 -4.35
CA LEU A 208 8.05 9.17 -4.50
C LEU A 208 9.51 8.87 -4.87
N TYR A 209 10.04 7.70 -4.47
CA TYR A 209 11.47 7.42 -4.45
C TYR A 209 11.91 6.24 -5.31
N GLU A 210 10.99 5.36 -5.71
CA GLU A 210 11.30 4.21 -6.55
C GLU A 210 10.12 3.78 -7.41
N GLU A 211 10.42 3.15 -8.53
CA GLU A 211 9.49 2.37 -9.34
C GLU A 211 9.66 0.90 -8.99
N ALA A 212 8.56 0.23 -8.64
CA ALA A 212 8.64 -1.15 -8.19
C ALA A 212 7.49 -2.01 -8.70
N GLN A 213 7.82 -3.24 -9.08
CA GLN A 213 6.86 -4.28 -9.39
C GLN A 213 6.81 -5.31 -8.27
N TYR A 214 5.61 -5.80 -8.03
CA TYR A 214 5.32 -6.81 -7.02
C TYR A 214 4.60 -7.99 -7.65
N VAL A 215 4.88 -9.19 -7.15
CA VAL A 215 4.16 -10.41 -7.52
C VAL A 215 3.27 -10.87 -6.37
N ILE A 216 2.01 -11.14 -6.66
CA ILE A 216 1.02 -11.59 -5.67
C ILE A 216 1.36 -13.01 -5.23
N TYR A 217 1.55 -13.21 -3.92
CA TYR A 217 1.83 -14.52 -3.34
C TYR A 217 0.66 -15.09 -2.52
N ALA A 218 -0.30 -14.26 -2.10
CA ALA A 218 -1.48 -14.70 -1.37
C ALA A 218 -2.69 -13.78 -1.61
N VAL A 219 -3.88 -14.36 -1.63
CA VAL A 219 -5.17 -13.64 -1.60
C VAL A 219 -6.03 -14.27 -0.52
N ALA A 220 -6.35 -13.54 0.53
CA ALA A 220 -7.02 -14.07 1.70
C ALA A 220 -8.19 -13.20 2.16
N ASP A 221 -9.26 -13.83 2.64
CA ASP A 221 -10.27 -13.17 3.46
C ASP A 221 -9.93 -13.44 4.93
N VAL A 222 -9.66 -12.39 5.69
CA VAL A 222 -9.25 -12.48 7.09
C VAL A 222 -10.23 -11.78 8.02
N SER A 223 -10.33 -12.22 9.26
CA SER A 223 -11.03 -11.48 10.31
C SER A 223 -10.12 -10.45 10.95
N ILE A 224 -10.71 -9.33 11.39
CA ILE A 224 -10.07 -8.33 12.25
C ILE A 224 -10.55 -8.44 13.71
N ASP A 225 -11.40 -9.42 14.04
CA ASP A 225 -11.77 -9.78 15.42
C ASP A 225 -10.81 -10.86 15.94
N ALA A 226 -10.10 -10.55 17.03
CA ALA A 226 -9.13 -11.46 17.64
C ALA A 226 -9.72 -12.77 18.17
N LYS A 227 -11.05 -12.91 18.24
CA LYS A 227 -11.73 -14.13 18.66
C LYS A 227 -11.85 -15.16 17.53
N ASP A 228 -11.67 -14.75 16.28
CA ASP A 228 -11.86 -15.60 15.13
C ASP A 228 -10.58 -16.39 14.81
N ALA A 229 -10.74 -17.63 14.34
CA ALA A 229 -9.62 -18.51 14.00
C ALA A 229 -8.78 -17.99 12.82
N ASP A 230 -9.39 -17.20 11.95
CA ASP A 230 -8.75 -16.56 10.80
C ASP A 230 -8.41 -15.07 11.03
N TYR A 231 -8.27 -14.67 12.31
CA TYR A 231 -7.76 -13.36 12.70
C TYR A 231 -6.35 -13.12 12.18
N LEU A 232 -6.16 -11.95 11.54
CA LEU A 232 -4.85 -11.48 11.12
C LEU A 232 -4.77 -9.95 11.22
N PRO A 233 -4.08 -9.40 12.23
CA PRO A 233 -3.85 -7.97 12.38
C PRO A 233 -2.75 -7.49 11.43
N PHE A 234 -2.99 -7.54 10.12
CA PHE A 234 -2.00 -7.27 9.07
C PHE A 234 -1.32 -5.90 9.21
N TRP A 235 -2.00 -4.90 9.76
CA TRP A 235 -1.46 -3.55 10.02
C TRP A 235 -0.41 -3.53 11.14
N ALA A 236 -0.34 -4.55 11.99
CA ALA A 236 0.65 -4.65 13.07
C ALA A 236 2.03 -5.12 12.59
N TYR A 237 2.15 -5.51 11.33
CA TYR A 237 3.36 -6.08 10.73
C TYR A 237 4.08 -5.10 9.79
N GLY A 238 4.02 -3.80 10.05
CA GLY A 238 4.75 -2.79 9.25
C GLY A 238 6.27 -2.97 9.29
N THR A 239 6.79 -3.49 10.41
CA THR A 239 8.18 -3.91 10.60
C THR A 239 8.22 -5.32 11.19
N PHE A 240 9.31 -6.05 10.92
CA PHE A 240 9.54 -7.36 11.50
C PHE A 240 10.77 -7.30 12.41
N THR A 241 10.61 -7.73 13.67
CA THR A 241 11.68 -7.71 14.66
C THR A 241 12.47 -9.02 14.71
N ASP A 242 11.87 -10.11 14.21
CA ASP A 242 12.48 -11.42 14.23
C ASP A 242 11.80 -12.38 13.21
N GLN A 243 12.43 -13.53 13.02
CA GLN A 243 11.95 -14.60 12.15
C GLN A 243 10.55 -15.10 12.54
N ALA A 244 10.24 -15.15 13.84
CA ALA A 244 8.95 -15.67 14.30
C ALA A 244 7.79 -14.74 13.90
N GLN A 245 7.96 -13.41 13.95
CA GLN A 245 6.97 -12.46 13.46
C GLN A 245 6.79 -12.56 11.94
N TRP A 246 7.90 -12.71 11.20
CA TRP A 246 7.85 -12.93 9.76
C TRP A 246 7.06 -14.19 9.42
N ASP A 247 7.39 -15.31 10.04
CA ASP A 247 6.73 -16.59 9.81
C ASP A 247 5.27 -16.55 10.23
N ALA A 248 4.94 -15.87 11.34
CA ALA A 248 3.56 -15.69 11.80
C ALA A 248 2.72 -14.94 10.77
N TYR A 249 3.24 -13.88 10.15
CA TYR A 249 2.53 -13.13 9.13
C TYR A 249 2.46 -13.88 7.80
N VAL A 250 3.62 -14.23 7.22
CA VAL A 250 3.70 -14.86 5.89
C VAL A 250 3.09 -16.26 5.90
N GLY A 251 3.31 -17.03 6.97
CA GLY A 251 2.70 -18.34 7.16
C GLY A 251 1.18 -18.26 7.27
N LYS A 252 0.66 -17.34 8.11
CA LYS A 252 -0.77 -17.19 8.32
C LYS A 252 -1.51 -16.73 7.07
N ILE A 253 -1.02 -15.72 6.38
CA ILE A 253 -1.69 -15.24 5.15
C ILE A 253 -1.65 -16.27 4.03
N ARG A 254 -0.60 -17.11 3.95
CA ARG A 254 -0.51 -18.24 3.02
C ARG A 254 -1.47 -19.37 3.39
N GLU A 255 -1.61 -19.68 4.68
CA GLU A 255 -2.58 -20.65 5.18
C GLU A 255 -4.00 -20.27 4.76
N LEU A 256 -4.35 -18.98 4.93
CA LEU A 256 -5.68 -18.44 4.63
C LEU A 256 -5.88 -18.13 3.14
N SER A 257 -4.84 -18.25 2.33
CA SER A 257 -4.91 -17.89 0.91
C SER A 257 -5.81 -18.81 0.12
N ARG A 258 -6.61 -18.21 -0.78
CA ARG A 258 -7.47 -18.90 -1.74
C ARG A 258 -6.69 -19.68 -2.79
N TYR A 259 -5.47 -19.24 -3.08
CA TYR A 259 -4.60 -19.80 -4.11
C TYR A 259 -3.31 -20.33 -3.50
N ARG A 260 -2.87 -21.49 -3.99
CA ARG A 260 -1.52 -22.02 -3.72
C ARG A 260 -0.60 -21.51 -4.82
N THR A 261 0.20 -20.50 -4.50
CA THR A 261 1.18 -19.92 -5.44
C THR A 261 2.55 -20.54 -5.25
N GLN A 262 3.38 -20.52 -6.30
CA GLN A 262 4.78 -20.96 -6.24
C GLN A 262 5.73 -19.80 -5.92
N VAL A 263 5.19 -18.60 -5.69
CA VAL A 263 6.00 -17.42 -5.39
C VAL A 263 6.77 -17.62 -4.10
N ASP A 264 8.08 -17.60 -4.18
CA ASP A 264 8.98 -17.65 -3.03
C ASP A 264 8.94 -16.31 -2.28
N VAL A 265 8.85 -16.37 -0.95
CA VAL A 265 8.84 -15.18 -0.07
C VAL A 265 9.77 -15.44 1.10
N GLN A 266 10.81 -14.60 1.24
CA GLN A 266 11.88 -14.77 2.23
C GLN A 266 12.08 -13.49 3.05
N PRO A 267 12.60 -13.56 4.28
CA PRO A 267 13.07 -12.38 5.01
C PRO A 267 14.00 -11.54 4.14
N GLY A 268 13.85 -10.22 4.22
CA GLY A 268 14.52 -9.28 3.32
C GLY A 268 13.67 -8.86 2.11
N ASP A 269 12.64 -9.63 1.72
CA ASP A 269 11.68 -9.17 0.71
C ASP A 269 10.84 -8.01 1.24
N ARG A 270 10.56 -7.02 0.39
CA ARG A 270 9.59 -5.98 0.68
C ARG A 270 8.19 -6.44 0.31
N LEU A 271 7.28 -6.35 1.26
CA LEU A 271 5.90 -6.78 1.12
C LEU A 271 4.97 -5.59 0.83
N LEU A 272 3.92 -5.87 0.08
CA LEU A 272 2.81 -4.95 -0.19
C LEU A 272 1.50 -5.69 0.05
N THR A 273 0.62 -5.11 0.86
CA THR A 273 -0.74 -5.64 1.07
C THR A 273 -1.78 -4.60 0.67
N LEU A 274 -2.66 -4.96 -0.25
CA LEU A 274 -3.86 -4.19 -0.56
C LEU A 274 -5.00 -4.70 0.31
N ALA A 275 -5.60 -3.83 1.11
CA ALA A 275 -6.60 -4.20 2.11
C ALA A 275 -7.93 -3.48 1.88
N THR A 276 -9.03 -4.23 1.78
CA THR A 276 -10.39 -3.68 1.64
C THR A 276 -11.41 -4.47 2.46
N CYS A 277 -12.55 -3.86 2.75
CA CYS A 277 -13.66 -4.52 3.43
C CYS A 277 -14.20 -5.69 2.59
N SER A 278 -14.45 -6.83 3.21
CA SER A 278 -14.91 -8.06 2.54
C SER A 278 -16.28 -8.55 3.04
N GLY A 279 -16.66 -8.24 4.27
CA GLY A 279 -17.93 -8.63 4.89
C GLY A 279 -18.96 -7.51 4.90
N ALA A 280 -20.20 -7.86 5.19
CA ALA A 280 -21.30 -6.92 5.33
C ALA A 280 -21.24 -6.10 6.64
N ASP A 281 -20.59 -6.65 7.66
CA ASP A 281 -20.45 -6.12 9.03
C ASP A 281 -19.11 -5.40 9.26
N ASN A 282 -18.30 -5.26 8.22
CA ASN A 282 -16.95 -4.69 8.28
C ASN A 282 -15.96 -5.45 9.20
N SER A 283 -16.28 -6.65 9.68
CA SER A 283 -15.38 -7.47 10.50
C SER A 283 -14.30 -8.17 9.68
N ARG A 284 -14.44 -8.21 8.37
CA ARG A 284 -13.56 -8.95 7.48
C ARG A 284 -12.83 -8.06 6.48
N ARG A 285 -11.65 -8.49 6.11
CA ARG A 285 -10.84 -7.83 5.07
C ARG A 285 -10.44 -8.83 3.98
N LEU A 286 -10.59 -8.40 2.73
CA LEU A 286 -9.91 -9.03 1.60
C LEU A 286 -8.52 -8.43 1.53
N LEU A 287 -7.52 -9.29 1.58
CA LEU A 287 -6.11 -8.95 1.42
C LEU A 287 -5.58 -9.53 0.13
N VAL A 288 -4.91 -8.69 -0.67
CA VAL A 288 -4.09 -9.10 -1.81
C VAL A 288 -2.65 -8.81 -1.41
N ALA A 289 -1.90 -9.84 -1.07
CA ALA A 289 -0.54 -9.73 -0.58
C ALA A 289 0.48 -10.10 -1.66
N ALA A 290 1.44 -9.22 -1.84
CA ALA A 290 2.48 -9.31 -2.85
C ALA A 290 3.86 -9.03 -2.24
N ARG A 291 4.91 -9.49 -2.91
CA ARG A 291 6.28 -9.13 -2.60
C ARG A 291 6.94 -8.43 -3.78
N GLN A 292 7.85 -7.53 -3.51
CA GLN A 292 8.62 -6.85 -4.55
C GLN A 292 9.43 -7.87 -5.37
N ILE A 293 9.45 -7.71 -6.69
CA ILE A 293 10.25 -8.53 -7.58
C ILE A 293 11.73 -8.23 -7.31
N ARG A 294 12.52 -9.27 -7.05
CA ARG A 294 13.94 -9.13 -6.75
C ARG A 294 14.71 -8.77 -8.01
N LYS A 295 15.79 -8.02 -7.87
CA LYS A 295 16.64 -7.64 -9.01
C LYS A 295 17.20 -8.89 -9.71
N GLY A 296 16.95 -8.99 -11.03
CA GLY A 296 17.42 -10.13 -11.85
C GLY A 296 16.51 -11.37 -11.81
N GLU A 297 15.38 -11.32 -11.13
CA GLU A 297 14.40 -12.41 -11.13
C GLU A 297 13.61 -12.43 -12.44
N SER A 298 13.76 -13.51 -13.23
CA SER A 298 13.21 -13.59 -14.59
C SER A 298 12.07 -14.60 -14.76
N SER A 299 11.78 -15.45 -13.77
CA SER A 299 10.70 -16.45 -13.84
C SER A 299 9.89 -16.49 -12.56
N LEU A 300 8.66 -15.97 -12.61
CA LEU A 300 7.76 -15.83 -11.46
C LEU A 300 6.46 -16.66 -11.62
N THR A 301 6.36 -17.45 -12.66
CA THR A 301 5.17 -18.28 -12.96
C THR A 301 5.56 -19.73 -13.21
#